data_31e12889a1040acda7bcd243da42a69e
#
_entry.id   31e12889a1040acda7bcd243da42a69e
#
_cell.length_a   1.000
_cell.length_b   1.000
_cell.length_c   1.000
_cell.angle_alpha   90.00
_cell.angle_beta   90.00
_cell.angle_gamma   90.00
#
_symmetry.space_group_name_H-M   'P 1'
#
loop_
_entity.id
_entity.type
_entity.pdbx_description
1 polymer ?
#
loop_
_entity_poly.entity_id
_entity_poly.type
_entity_poly.pdbx_seq_one_letter_code
_entity_poly.pdbx_strand_id
1 'polypeptide(L)'
;MELRTFNAMAPLHVMHYQNSSIEEVADWNLFRRQLKESKKMGIDGISVDVWWGMVEKDGDNIFHWEYYQKIFSEIISNGLEIIPILSFHSFDPGPNSAFRAPIPNWVWKYLAEKSGLNEIDLKYISEEKGKDDALLYSDEFVSLWADEWVMPQYSEFMEEFLREFQNDLDSFQEINISCGPTGELRYPSYSSHDGGSYPNRGRMQCFSKPAIQNYREYLKADSFIHPSELISELEKGNYSDHGVERLLKWYNLSLMNHGNRMLKECIRIFPETIPIGFKIPGIHWKIADPETPRIAEITCGLIDGTEMNGEGAYSNSLRMVLKDLPLERIILHFTCLEQNNSDLNSDSVKHFSRAKDLVYDVSSASKNIGIKIKGENSLSQNLRHEEAWFRIQSAIEHGNYSGLTIMRLNDVTFGNKLGNQEYSRIIRQF
;
A
#
# COMPACT_ATOMS: atom_id res chain seq x y z
N MET A 1 11.61 14.68 23.12
CA MET A 1 11.69 13.62 22.11
C MET A 1 10.25 13.18 21.84
N GLU A 2 9.81 13.20 20.61
CA GLU A 2 8.47 12.68 20.28
C GLU A 2 8.46 11.17 20.52
N LEU A 3 7.43 10.65 21.17
CA LEU A 3 7.33 9.23 21.48
C LEU A 3 7.22 8.43 20.18
N ARG A 4 8.13 7.51 19.94
CA ARG A 4 8.07 6.61 18.80
C ARG A 4 7.21 5.40 19.12
N THR A 5 6.56 4.83 18.11
CA THR A 5 5.74 3.60 18.25
C THR A 5 6.39 2.45 17.50
N PHE A 6 6.38 1.27 18.12
CA PHE A 6 6.98 0.05 17.59
C PHE A 6 5.93 -1.05 17.49
N ASN A 7 5.58 -1.40 16.28
CA ASN A 7 4.45 -2.27 15.99
C ASN A 7 4.88 -3.52 15.20
N ALA A 8 4.02 -4.51 15.12
CA ALA A 8 4.17 -5.64 14.23
C ALA A 8 2.82 -5.97 13.56
N MET A 9 2.85 -6.49 12.33
CA MET A 9 1.63 -6.93 11.67
C MET A 9 1.25 -8.33 12.10
N ALA A 10 -0.03 -8.55 12.37
CA ALA A 10 -0.63 -9.87 12.56
C ALA A 10 -0.40 -10.76 11.34
N PRO A 11 -0.54 -12.09 11.48
CA PRO A 11 -0.70 -12.97 10.33
C PRO A 11 -1.88 -12.50 9.45
N LEU A 12 -1.80 -12.75 8.14
CA LEU A 12 -2.90 -12.43 7.22
C LEU A 12 -4.24 -13.03 7.66
N HIS A 13 -4.18 -14.20 8.31
CA HIS A 13 -5.32 -14.85 8.92
C HIS A 13 -4.90 -15.74 10.07
N VAL A 14 -5.70 -15.78 11.14
CA VAL A 14 -5.53 -16.69 12.29
C VAL A 14 -6.58 -17.79 12.20
N MET A 15 -6.14 -19.05 12.14
CA MET A 15 -6.97 -20.24 11.93
C MET A 15 -7.02 -21.12 13.17
N HIS A 16 -7.97 -22.05 13.23
CA HIS A 16 -8.01 -23.09 14.24
C HIS A 16 -7.07 -24.28 13.96
N TYR A 17 -6.53 -24.34 12.73
CA TYR A 17 -5.78 -25.52 12.28
C TYR A 17 -4.51 -25.11 11.52
N GLN A 18 -3.37 -25.70 11.96
CA GLN A 18 -2.07 -25.51 11.31
C GLN A 18 -1.87 -26.59 10.26
N ASN A 19 -2.08 -26.30 9.00
CA ASN A 19 -1.54 -27.10 7.90
C ASN A 19 -1.25 -26.24 6.66
N SER A 20 -0.88 -25.00 6.86
CA SER A 20 -0.47 -24.18 5.73
C SER A 20 1.05 -24.04 5.71
N SER A 21 1.63 -24.26 4.54
CA SER A 21 3.02 -23.92 4.23
C SER A 21 3.24 -22.41 4.09
N ILE A 22 2.20 -21.58 4.37
CA ILE A 22 2.26 -20.13 4.25
C ILE A 22 2.67 -19.58 5.61
N GLU A 23 3.85 -18.96 5.67
CA GLU A 23 4.41 -18.30 6.87
C GLU A 23 3.51 -17.18 7.43
N GLU A 24 2.55 -16.73 6.65
CA GLU A 24 1.66 -15.59 6.93
C GLU A 24 0.36 -15.99 7.64
N VAL A 25 0.16 -17.27 7.90
CA VAL A 25 -1.00 -17.82 8.61
C VAL A 25 -0.58 -18.49 9.90
N ALA A 26 -1.29 -18.20 11.00
CA ALA A 26 -1.04 -18.80 12.31
C ALA A 26 -2.29 -19.47 12.88
N ASP A 27 -2.13 -20.42 13.80
CA ASP A 27 -3.24 -20.86 14.65
C ASP A 27 -3.41 -19.94 15.86
N TRP A 28 -4.58 -20.01 16.51
CA TRP A 28 -4.88 -19.19 17.67
C TRP A 28 -3.93 -19.39 18.86
N ASN A 29 -3.38 -20.60 19.04
CA ASN A 29 -2.43 -20.87 20.13
C ASN A 29 -1.08 -20.23 19.86
N LEU A 30 -0.59 -20.31 18.62
CA LEU A 30 0.62 -19.60 18.22
C LEU A 30 0.43 -18.10 18.34
N PHE A 31 -0.67 -17.57 17.83
CA PHE A 31 -0.97 -16.14 17.86
C PHE A 31 -0.99 -15.59 19.30
N ARG A 32 -1.68 -16.25 20.24
CA ARG A 32 -1.64 -15.86 21.66
C ARG A 32 -0.26 -15.86 22.28
N ARG A 33 0.58 -16.84 21.91
CA ARG A 33 1.99 -16.87 22.37
C ARG A 33 2.78 -15.70 21.79
N GLN A 34 2.55 -15.38 20.51
CA GLN A 34 3.18 -14.24 19.84
C GLN A 34 2.77 -12.91 20.48
N LEU A 35 1.50 -12.71 20.82
CA LEU A 35 1.04 -11.51 21.53
C LEU A 35 1.73 -11.35 22.90
N LYS A 36 1.82 -12.42 23.69
CA LYS A 36 2.52 -12.41 24.96
C LYS A 36 4.01 -12.07 24.82
N GLU A 37 4.65 -12.61 23.80
CA GLU A 37 6.06 -12.30 23.52
C GLU A 37 6.22 -10.85 23.06
N SER A 38 5.34 -10.36 22.20
CA SER A 38 5.32 -8.95 21.75
C SER A 38 5.23 -7.97 22.93
N LYS A 39 4.35 -8.23 23.88
CA LYS A 39 4.24 -7.38 25.09
C LYS A 39 5.51 -7.39 25.93
N LYS A 40 6.17 -8.55 26.07
CA LYS A 40 7.46 -8.65 26.80
C LYS A 40 8.59 -7.90 26.09
N MET A 41 8.57 -7.87 24.76
CA MET A 41 9.54 -7.14 23.96
C MET A 41 9.38 -5.64 24.08
N GLY A 42 8.18 -5.14 24.43
CA GLY A 42 7.83 -3.72 24.45
C GLY A 42 7.19 -3.24 23.15
N ILE A 43 6.66 -4.15 22.32
CA ILE A 43 5.84 -3.78 21.17
C ILE A 43 4.59 -3.07 21.67
N ASP A 44 4.23 -1.94 21.03
CA ASP A 44 3.10 -1.10 21.42
C ASP A 44 1.79 -1.66 20.84
N GLY A 45 1.77 -1.96 19.55
CA GLY A 45 0.54 -2.34 18.86
C GLY A 45 0.70 -3.41 17.78
N ILE A 46 -0.42 -3.97 17.39
CA ILE A 46 -0.53 -4.99 16.34
C ILE A 46 -1.40 -4.46 15.20
N SER A 47 -0.81 -4.39 13.99
CA SER A 47 -1.56 -4.05 12.79
C SER A 47 -2.33 -5.28 12.29
N VAL A 48 -3.60 -5.09 11.94
CA VAL A 48 -4.51 -6.17 11.51
C VAL A 48 -5.22 -5.76 10.23
N ASP A 49 -5.06 -6.55 9.18
CA ASP A 49 -5.83 -6.39 7.94
C ASP A 49 -7.31 -6.74 8.19
N VAL A 50 -8.18 -5.76 7.99
CA VAL A 50 -9.64 -5.91 8.05
C VAL A 50 -10.17 -6.05 6.63
N TRP A 51 -10.24 -7.30 6.16
CA TRP A 51 -10.52 -7.63 4.78
C TRP A 51 -11.98 -7.41 4.41
N TRP A 52 -12.25 -6.51 3.47
CA TRP A 52 -13.59 -6.33 2.90
C TRP A 52 -14.16 -7.64 2.36
N GLY A 53 -13.31 -8.40 1.63
CA GLY A 53 -13.67 -9.70 1.07
C GLY A 53 -13.95 -10.81 2.09
N MET A 54 -13.70 -10.58 3.38
CA MET A 54 -14.11 -11.50 4.46
C MET A 54 -15.36 -11.01 5.17
N VAL A 55 -15.40 -9.72 5.46
CA VAL A 55 -16.45 -9.11 6.28
C VAL A 55 -17.76 -9.03 5.51
N GLU A 56 -17.72 -8.60 4.26
CA GLU A 56 -18.94 -8.34 3.47
C GLU A 56 -19.03 -9.26 2.23
N LYS A 57 -18.61 -10.52 2.40
CA LYS A 57 -18.48 -11.50 1.32
C LYS A 57 -19.80 -11.93 0.69
N ASP A 58 -20.89 -11.96 1.46
CA ASP A 58 -22.14 -12.60 1.10
C ASP A 58 -23.15 -11.67 0.41
N GLY A 59 -22.94 -10.36 0.48
CA GLY A 59 -23.79 -9.36 -0.15
C GLY A 59 -23.68 -8.00 0.49
N ASP A 60 -24.20 -7.00 -0.20
CA ASP A 60 -24.30 -5.61 0.25
C ASP A 60 -25.01 -5.53 1.61
N ASN A 61 -24.42 -4.84 2.57
CA ASN A 61 -24.93 -4.70 3.95
C ASN A 61 -25.04 -6.01 4.78
N ILE A 62 -24.27 -7.07 4.41
CA ILE A 62 -24.20 -8.33 5.17
C ILE A 62 -22.81 -8.47 5.77
N PHE A 63 -22.64 -7.97 6.99
CA PHE A 63 -21.34 -7.88 7.66
C PHE A 63 -21.10 -9.02 8.65
N HIS A 64 -19.91 -9.61 8.63
CA HIS A 64 -19.44 -10.71 9.48
C HIS A 64 -18.25 -10.26 10.31
N TRP A 65 -18.47 -9.76 11.52
CA TRP A 65 -17.45 -9.18 12.37
C TRP A 65 -16.85 -10.15 13.40
N GLU A 66 -17.37 -11.36 13.57
CA GLU A 66 -17.02 -12.30 14.65
C GLU A 66 -15.53 -12.63 14.70
N TYR A 67 -14.89 -12.72 13.54
CA TYR A 67 -13.45 -12.94 13.46
C TYR A 67 -12.67 -11.74 14.01
N TYR A 68 -13.07 -10.54 13.65
CA TYR A 68 -12.41 -9.30 14.09
C TYR A 68 -12.69 -8.96 15.54
N GLN A 69 -13.89 -9.18 16.04
CA GLN A 69 -14.21 -9.10 17.47
C GLN A 69 -13.27 -9.99 18.29
N LYS A 70 -13.04 -11.22 17.83
CA LYS A 70 -12.17 -12.17 18.51
C LYS A 70 -10.69 -11.75 18.44
N ILE A 71 -10.15 -11.38 17.28
CA ILE A 71 -8.73 -11.04 17.17
C ILE A 71 -8.41 -9.74 17.95
N PHE A 72 -9.29 -8.75 17.92
CA PHE A 72 -9.12 -7.50 18.68
C PHE A 72 -9.19 -7.77 20.19
N SER A 73 -10.15 -8.57 20.64
CA SER A 73 -10.22 -8.98 22.04
C SER A 73 -8.94 -9.69 22.52
N GLU A 74 -8.35 -10.56 21.71
CA GLU A 74 -7.08 -11.23 22.04
C GLU A 74 -5.90 -10.22 22.12
N ILE A 75 -5.85 -9.23 21.25
CA ILE A 75 -4.81 -8.19 21.27
C ILE A 75 -4.98 -7.31 22.52
N ILE A 76 -6.16 -6.77 22.77
CA ILE A 76 -6.49 -5.92 23.91
C ILE A 76 -6.21 -6.63 25.25
N SER A 77 -6.62 -7.90 25.37
CA SER A 77 -6.43 -8.69 26.59
C SER A 77 -4.97 -8.95 26.92
N ASN A 78 -4.06 -8.79 25.95
CA ASN A 78 -2.61 -8.83 26.16
C ASN A 78 -1.99 -7.43 26.42
N GLY A 79 -2.82 -6.38 26.51
CA GLY A 79 -2.38 -5.01 26.77
C GLY A 79 -1.63 -4.37 25.61
N LEU A 80 -1.98 -4.75 24.39
CA LEU A 80 -1.44 -4.20 23.14
C LEU A 80 -2.50 -3.33 22.48
N GLU A 81 -2.06 -2.28 21.77
CA GLU A 81 -2.92 -1.45 20.92
C GLU A 81 -3.21 -2.13 19.58
N ILE A 82 -4.21 -1.65 18.89
CA ILE A 82 -4.60 -2.16 17.57
C ILE A 82 -4.37 -1.07 16.53
N ILE A 83 -3.88 -1.49 15.37
CA ILE A 83 -3.83 -0.67 14.16
C ILE A 83 -4.65 -1.37 13.07
N PRO A 84 -5.97 -1.14 12.98
CA PRO A 84 -6.78 -1.70 11.91
C PRO A 84 -6.32 -1.14 10.55
N ILE A 85 -6.19 -2.02 9.55
CA ILE A 85 -5.98 -1.66 8.16
C ILE A 85 -7.25 -2.02 7.40
N LEU A 86 -8.05 -1.03 7.01
CA LEU A 86 -9.28 -1.29 6.25
C LEU A 86 -8.91 -1.67 4.82
N SER A 87 -8.91 -2.98 4.55
CA SER A 87 -8.31 -3.59 3.37
C SER A 87 -9.35 -3.80 2.28
N PHE A 88 -9.51 -2.80 1.40
CA PHE A 88 -10.39 -2.85 0.23
C PHE A 88 -9.75 -3.56 -0.98
N HIS A 89 -8.46 -3.86 -0.89
CA HIS A 89 -7.75 -4.65 -1.89
C HIS A 89 -7.98 -6.15 -1.71
N SER A 90 -7.77 -6.90 -2.79
CA SER A 90 -7.81 -8.36 -2.72
C SER A 90 -6.47 -8.93 -2.27
N PHE A 91 -6.53 -10.07 -1.60
CA PHE A 91 -5.41 -10.98 -1.46
C PHE A 91 -5.80 -12.33 -2.06
N ASP A 92 -5.26 -12.62 -3.25
CA ASP A 92 -5.54 -13.87 -3.95
C ASP A 92 -4.28 -14.45 -4.61
N PRO A 93 -3.45 -15.18 -3.84
CA PRO A 93 -2.25 -15.80 -4.37
C PRO A 93 -2.52 -17.09 -5.16
N GLY A 94 -3.78 -17.38 -5.46
CA GLY A 94 -4.19 -18.51 -6.29
C GLY A 94 -4.89 -19.64 -5.52
N PRO A 95 -5.38 -20.67 -6.26
CA PRO A 95 -6.30 -21.67 -5.72
C PRO A 95 -5.70 -22.60 -4.65
N ASN A 96 -4.38 -22.68 -4.57
CA ASN A 96 -3.69 -23.54 -3.59
C ASN A 96 -3.35 -22.80 -2.28
N SER A 97 -3.73 -21.54 -2.15
CA SER A 97 -3.49 -20.77 -0.93
C SER A 97 -4.44 -21.18 0.18
N ALA A 98 -3.92 -21.27 1.40
CA ALA A 98 -4.73 -21.52 2.60
C ALA A 98 -5.62 -20.35 2.98
N PHE A 99 -5.29 -19.14 2.52
CA PHE A 99 -6.06 -17.92 2.77
C PHE A 99 -6.21 -17.11 1.49
N ARG A 100 -7.42 -16.62 1.26
CA ARG A 100 -7.78 -15.73 0.16
C ARG A 100 -8.83 -14.74 0.63
N ALA A 101 -8.71 -13.50 0.23
CA ALA A 101 -9.67 -12.45 0.47
C ALA A 101 -9.88 -11.64 -0.83
N PRO A 102 -10.62 -12.18 -1.81
CA PRO A 102 -10.92 -11.46 -3.05
C PRO A 102 -11.88 -10.30 -2.76
N ILE A 103 -11.92 -9.29 -3.61
CA ILE A 103 -13.03 -8.32 -3.60
C ILE A 103 -14.33 -9.09 -3.78
N PRO A 104 -15.39 -8.81 -2.97
CA PRO A 104 -16.63 -9.57 -3.04
C PRO A 104 -17.25 -9.55 -4.44
N ASN A 105 -17.69 -10.69 -4.93
CA ASN A 105 -18.25 -10.79 -6.28
C ASN A 105 -19.49 -9.91 -6.52
N TRP A 106 -20.25 -9.63 -5.47
CA TRP A 106 -21.42 -8.77 -5.55
C TRP A 106 -21.05 -7.33 -5.89
N VAL A 107 -19.85 -6.86 -5.49
CA VAL A 107 -19.35 -5.51 -5.77
C VAL A 107 -19.25 -5.27 -7.26
N TRP A 108 -18.67 -6.19 -8.02
CA TRP A 108 -18.52 -6.03 -9.47
C TRP A 108 -19.87 -5.93 -10.18
N LYS A 109 -20.85 -6.73 -9.76
CA LYS A 109 -22.22 -6.67 -10.29
C LYS A 109 -22.92 -5.36 -9.94
N TYR A 110 -22.84 -4.98 -8.65
CA TYR A 110 -23.41 -3.72 -8.16
C TYR A 110 -22.84 -2.51 -8.94
N LEU A 111 -21.52 -2.44 -9.11
CA LEU A 111 -20.88 -1.36 -9.83
C LEU A 111 -21.23 -1.35 -11.32
N ALA A 112 -21.33 -2.51 -11.96
CA ALA A 112 -21.76 -2.63 -13.36
C ALA A 112 -23.19 -2.13 -13.54
N GLU A 113 -24.09 -2.50 -12.65
CA GLU A 113 -25.50 -2.03 -12.66
C GLU A 113 -25.60 -0.51 -12.44
N LYS A 114 -24.83 0.03 -11.49
CA LYS A 114 -24.83 1.46 -11.17
C LYS A 114 -24.22 2.34 -12.25
N SER A 115 -23.13 1.89 -12.86
CA SER A 115 -22.40 2.66 -13.87
C SER A 115 -22.92 2.45 -15.29
N GLY A 116 -23.63 1.36 -15.55
CA GLY A 116 -23.97 0.90 -16.91
C GLY A 116 -22.77 0.40 -17.72
N LEU A 117 -21.63 0.13 -17.06
CA LEU A 117 -20.41 -0.40 -17.66
C LEU A 117 -20.37 -1.93 -17.56
N ASN A 118 -19.49 -2.56 -18.33
CA ASN A 118 -19.16 -3.96 -18.11
C ASN A 118 -18.21 -4.09 -16.90
N GLU A 119 -18.25 -5.23 -16.20
CA GLU A 119 -17.36 -5.48 -15.05
C GLU A 119 -15.87 -5.31 -15.38
N ILE A 120 -15.45 -5.65 -16.60
CA ILE A 120 -14.07 -5.48 -17.05
C ILE A 120 -13.63 -4.00 -17.06
N ASP A 121 -14.53 -3.08 -17.37
CA ASP A 121 -14.24 -1.65 -17.43
C ASP A 121 -14.10 -1.01 -16.02
N LEU A 122 -14.49 -1.74 -14.97
CA LEU A 122 -14.35 -1.35 -13.55
C LEU A 122 -13.02 -1.79 -12.94
N LYS A 123 -12.23 -2.56 -13.70
CA LYS A 123 -10.90 -3.05 -13.33
C LYS A 123 -9.81 -2.19 -13.93
N TYR A 124 -8.59 -2.34 -13.42
CA TYR A 124 -7.42 -1.75 -14.08
C TYR A 124 -7.07 -2.56 -15.31
N ILE A 125 -6.90 -1.90 -16.45
CA ILE A 125 -6.56 -2.54 -17.73
C ILE A 125 -5.21 -2.00 -18.20
N SER A 126 -4.27 -2.91 -18.46
CA SER A 126 -3.03 -2.62 -19.17
C SER A 126 -3.13 -3.09 -20.63
N GLU A 127 -2.68 -2.27 -21.56
CA GLU A 127 -2.59 -2.67 -22.96
C GLU A 127 -1.42 -3.63 -23.15
N GLU A 128 -1.69 -4.82 -23.65
CA GLU A 128 -0.67 -5.73 -24.14
C GLU A 128 -0.51 -5.55 -25.66
N LYS A 129 0.71 -5.19 -26.09
CA LYS A 129 1.10 -5.24 -27.51
C LYS A 129 1.65 -6.61 -27.82
N GLY A 130 0.87 -7.48 -28.39
CA GLY A 130 1.36 -8.71 -28.98
C GLY A 130 0.50 -9.94 -28.76
N LYS A 131 0.63 -10.85 -29.59
CA LYS A 131 0.23 -12.24 -29.82
C LYS A 131 -1.25 -12.62 -29.74
N ASP A 132 -2.11 -12.06 -28.87
CA ASP A 132 -3.46 -12.58 -28.70
C ASP A 132 -4.59 -11.54 -28.50
N ASP A 133 -4.38 -10.24 -28.71
CA ASP A 133 -5.37 -9.16 -28.49
C ASP A 133 -6.09 -9.21 -27.11
N ALA A 134 -5.58 -9.99 -26.17
CA ALA A 134 -6.16 -10.12 -24.85
C ALA A 134 -5.80 -8.91 -23.99
N LEU A 135 -6.83 -8.22 -23.50
CA LEU A 135 -6.67 -7.19 -22.49
C LEU A 135 -6.20 -7.82 -21.16
N LEU A 136 -5.06 -7.38 -20.66
CA LEU A 136 -4.63 -7.73 -19.32
C LEU A 136 -5.32 -6.82 -18.32
N TYR A 137 -5.90 -7.39 -17.29
CA TYR A 137 -6.58 -6.64 -16.25
C TYR A 137 -6.16 -7.10 -14.85
N SER A 138 -6.28 -6.19 -13.88
CA SER A 138 -6.15 -6.48 -12.46
C SER A 138 -7.46 -6.20 -11.74
N ASP A 139 -7.87 -7.13 -10.88
CA ASP A 139 -8.94 -7.00 -9.91
C ASP A 139 -8.42 -6.98 -8.45
N GLU A 140 -7.16 -6.61 -8.29
CA GLU A 140 -6.56 -6.44 -6.96
C GLU A 140 -7.17 -5.27 -6.18
N PHE A 141 -7.75 -4.31 -6.90
CA PHE A 141 -8.47 -3.15 -6.36
C PHE A 141 -9.48 -2.65 -7.39
N VAL A 142 -10.60 -2.06 -6.97
CA VAL A 142 -11.51 -1.40 -7.92
C VAL A 142 -10.80 -0.22 -8.55
N SER A 143 -10.91 -0.09 -9.87
CA SER A 143 -10.25 0.99 -10.60
C SER A 143 -10.65 2.37 -10.05
N LEU A 144 -9.67 3.24 -9.80
CA LEU A 144 -9.92 4.61 -9.30
C LEU A 144 -10.82 5.46 -10.22
N TRP A 145 -10.93 5.08 -11.50
CA TRP A 145 -11.87 5.72 -12.43
C TRP A 145 -13.32 5.24 -12.25
N ALA A 146 -13.54 4.31 -11.29
CA ALA A 146 -14.85 3.90 -10.80
C ALA A 146 -15.18 4.49 -9.40
N ASP A 147 -14.36 5.40 -8.86
CA ASP A 147 -14.53 5.98 -7.52
C ASP A 147 -15.93 6.56 -7.28
N GLU A 148 -16.54 7.21 -8.27
CA GLU A 148 -17.87 7.80 -8.10
C GLU A 148 -18.94 6.76 -7.71
N TRP A 149 -18.75 5.49 -8.12
CA TRP A 149 -19.69 4.42 -7.83
C TRP A 149 -19.29 3.56 -6.63
N VAL A 150 -17.98 3.36 -6.39
CA VAL A 150 -17.51 2.50 -5.29
C VAL A 150 -17.31 3.25 -3.96
N MET A 151 -17.04 4.55 -3.99
CA MET A 151 -16.81 5.32 -2.77
C MET A 151 -17.94 5.23 -1.74
N PRO A 152 -19.24 5.22 -2.12
CA PRO A 152 -20.32 4.99 -1.17
C PRO A 152 -20.20 3.65 -0.42
N GLN A 153 -19.73 2.59 -1.09
CA GLN A 153 -19.53 1.28 -0.47
C GLN A 153 -18.33 1.28 0.50
N TYR A 154 -17.24 1.97 0.16
CA TYR A 154 -16.13 2.17 1.08
C TYR A 154 -16.55 2.97 2.31
N SER A 155 -17.35 4.02 2.13
CA SER A 155 -17.86 4.84 3.23
C SER A 155 -18.77 4.03 4.16
N GLU A 156 -19.69 3.26 3.61
CA GLU A 156 -20.57 2.39 4.35
C GLU A 156 -19.81 1.35 5.18
N PHE A 157 -18.84 0.67 4.59
CA PHE A 157 -17.97 -0.28 5.30
C PHE A 157 -17.22 0.39 6.46
N MET A 158 -16.69 1.60 6.26
CA MET A 158 -16.02 2.37 7.31
C MET A 158 -16.96 2.79 8.43
N GLU A 159 -18.18 3.21 8.10
CA GLU A 159 -19.23 3.57 9.08
C GLU A 159 -19.68 2.36 9.89
N GLU A 160 -19.83 1.19 9.25
CA GLU A 160 -20.16 -0.07 9.94
C GLU A 160 -19.01 -0.54 10.84
N PHE A 161 -17.76 -0.44 10.37
CA PHE A 161 -16.58 -0.71 11.20
C PHE A 161 -16.55 0.17 12.44
N LEU A 162 -16.78 1.47 12.28
CA LEU A 162 -16.85 2.41 13.41
C LEU A 162 -17.97 2.05 14.40
N ARG A 163 -19.15 1.69 13.88
CA ARG A 163 -20.30 1.30 14.71
C ARG A 163 -20.03 0.02 15.51
N GLU A 164 -19.42 -0.96 14.86
CA GLU A 164 -19.11 -2.26 15.48
C GLU A 164 -18.09 -2.12 16.61
N PHE A 165 -17.00 -1.36 16.36
CA PHE A 165 -15.86 -1.24 17.26
C PHE A 165 -15.82 0.08 18.05
N GLN A 166 -16.94 0.79 18.17
CA GLN A 166 -17.00 2.08 18.89
C GLN A 166 -16.53 2.01 20.35
N ASN A 167 -16.64 0.85 20.99
CA ASN A 167 -16.22 0.63 22.38
C ASN A 167 -14.72 0.28 22.50
N ASP A 168 -14.04 0.01 21.42
CA ASP A 168 -12.63 -0.38 21.37
C ASP A 168 -11.73 0.76 20.89
N LEU A 169 -12.29 1.92 20.52
CA LEU A 169 -11.57 3.06 19.92
C LEU A 169 -10.41 3.55 20.77
N ASP A 170 -10.52 3.52 22.09
CA ASP A 170 -9.46 3.89 23.01
C ASP A 170 -8.25 2.93 22.94
N SER A 171 -8.41 1.76 22.33
CA SER A 171 -7.37 0.77 22.09
C SER A 171 -6.76 0.90 20.67
N PHE A 172 -7.28 1.80 19.85
CA PHE A 172 -6.75 2.01 18.49
C PHE A 172 -5.67 3.10 18.51
N GLN A 173 -4.47 2.72 18.08
CA GLN A 173 -3.36 3.65 17.94
C GLN A 173 -3.54 4.60 16.75
N GLU A 174 -4.05 4.08 15.65
CA GLU A 174 -4.41 4.75 14.39
C GLU A 174 -5.27 3.81 13.56
N ILE A 175 -5.94 4.32 12.53
CA ILE A 175 -6.64 3.53 11.52
C ILE A 175 -5.96 3.75 10.18
N ASN A 176 -5.54 2.68 9.52
CA ASN A 176 -4.94 2.71 8.19
C ASN A 176 -5.98 2.37 7.11
N ILE A 177 -5.89 3.06 5.98
CA ILE A 177 -6.77 2.85 4.83
C ILE A 177 -6.00 2.32 3.63
N SER A 178 -6.53 1.26 3.04
CA SER A 178 -6.05 0.74 1.76
C SER A 178 -6.47 1.67 0.63
N CYS A 179 -5.50 2.15 -0.15
CA CYS A 179 -5.72 3.06 -1.27
C CYS A 179 -5.39 2.43 -2.64
N GLY A 180 -5.16 1.12 -2.68
CA GLY A 180 -4.81 0.42 -3.91
C GLY A 180 -4.32 -1.00 -3.65
N PRO A 181 -3.71 -1.64 -4.64
CA PRO A 181 -3.16 -2.99 -4.52
C PRO A 181 -2.23 -3.13 -3.32
N THR A 182 -2.32 -4.25 -2.61
CA THR A 182 -1.54 -4.52 -1.38
C THR A 182 -1.72 -3.49 -0.26
N GLY A 183 -2.79 -2.70 -0.31
CA GLY A 183 -3.07 -1.62 0.65
C GLY A 183 -2.34 -0.31 0.37
N GLU A 184 -1.53 -0.24 -0.67
CA GLU A 184 -0.68 0.90 -0.99
C GLU A 184 -1.31 1.83 -2.02
N LEU A 185 -1.07 3.14 -1.91
CA LEU A 185 -1.49 4.11 -2.93
C LEU A 185 -0.61 3.96 -4.18
N ARG A 186 -1.02 3.11 -5.10
CA ARG A 186 -0.35 2.82 -6.36
C ARG A 186 -1.27 2.17 -7.38
N TYR A 187 -0.88 2.20 -8.65
CA TYR A 187 -1.45 1.33 -9.67
C TYR A 187 -0.85 -0.08 -9.60
N PRO A 188 -1.55 -1.14 -10.06
CA PRO A 188 -1.05 -2.51 -10.11
C PRO A 188 -0.10 -2.74 -11.31
N SER A 189 0.93 -1.92 -11.46
CA SER A 189 1.74 -1.84 -12.69
C SER A 189 2.93 -2.79 -12.75
N TYR A 190 3.21 -3.55 -11.69
CA TYR A 190 4.23 -4.62 -11.66
C TYR A 190 3.67 -5.90 -11.05
N SER A 191 2.37 -6.05 -11.08
CA SER A 191 1.64 -7.23 -10.62
C SER A 191 1.66 -8.35 -11.66
N SER A 192 1.29 -9.56 -11.25
CA SER A 192 1.39 -10.75 -12.10
C SER A 192 0.56 -10.68 -13.38
N HIS A 193 -0.55 -9.94 -13.37
CA HIS A 193 -1.46 -9.80 -14.51
C HIS A 193 -0.81 -9.16 -15.74
N ASP A 194 0.18 -8.28 -15.56
CA ASP A 194 0.89 -7.59 -16.66
C ASP A 194 2.30 -8.15 -16.92
N GLY A 195 2.59 -9.35 -16.41
CA GLY A 195 3.92 -9.93 -16.45
C GLY A 195 4.91 -9.21 -15.54
N GLY A 196 4.40 -8.31 -14.67
CA GLY A 196 5.19 -7.53 -13.75
C GLY A 196 5.69 -8.39 -12.60
N SER A 197 6.97 -8.32 -12.37
CA SER A 197 7.63 -8.80 -11.15
C SER A 197 8.93 -8.02 -11.04
N TYR A 198 9.41 -7.84 -9.82
CA TYR A 198 10.72 -7.22 -9.65
C TYR A 198 11.77 -7.94 -10.53
N PRO A 199 12.57 -7.26 -11.30
CA PRO A 199 12.73 -5.80 -11.47
C PRO A 199 12.02 -5.21 -12.70
N ASN A 200 10.95 -5.82 -13.17
CA ASN A 200 10.19 -5.30 -14.31
C ASN A 200 9.58 -3.93 -13.94
N ARG A 201 9.50 -3.03 -14.94
CA ARG A 201 8.89 -1.72 -14.76
C ARG A 201 7.38 -1.75 -14.59
N GLY A 202 6.75 -2.85 -14.99
CA GLY A 202 5.30 -2.94 -15.11
C GLY A 202 4.76 -2.12 -16.30
N ARG A 203 3.44 -2.05 -16.41
CA ARG A 203 2.73 -1.35 -17.49
C ARG A 203 1.81 -0.27 -16.91
N MET A 204 1.49 0.73 -17.73
CA MET A 204 0.47 1.71 -17.36
C MET A 204 -0.92 1.08 -17.39
N GLN A 205 -1.76 1.43 -16.43
CA GLN A 205 -3.05 0.78 -16.13
C GLN A 205 -4.26 1.62 -16.57
N CYS A 206 -4.15 2.36 -17.68
CA CYS A 206 -5.10 3.42 -18.06
C CYS A 206 -5.93 3.11 -19.31
N PHE A 207 -6.20 1.84 -19.59
CA PHE A 207 -6.88 1.44 -20.86
C PHE A 207 -8.35 1.04 -20.70
N SER A 208 -8.93 1.12 -19.50
CA SER A 208 -10.38 0.97 -19.33
C SER A 208 -11.14 2.14 -19.98
N LYS A 209 -12.40 1.91 -20.36
CA LYS A 209 -13.22 2.99 -20.96
C LYS A 209 -13.33 4.23 -20.07
N PRO A 210 -13.58 4.11 -18.73
CA PRO A 210 -13.61 5.27 -17.86
C PRO A 210 -12.26 6.00 -17.81
N ALA A 211 -11.14 5.28 -17.82
CA ALA A 211 -9.80 5.90 -17.83
C ALA A 211 -9.58 6.72 -19.10
N ILE A 212 -9.85 6.15 -20.27
CA ILE A 212 -9.69 6.85 -21.55
C ILE A 212 -10.64 8.07 -21.65
N GLN A 213 -11.86 7.95 -21.15
CA GLN A 213 -12.81 9.07 -21.12
C GLN A 213 -12.30 10.17 -20.20
N ASN A 214 -11.85 9.84 -19.00
CA ASN A 214 -11.30 10.79 -18.04
C ASN A 214 -10.04 11.50 -18.59
N TYR A 215 -9.18 10.79 -19.32
CA TYR A 215 -8.03 11.41 -19.98
C TYR A 215 -8.45 12.41 -21.06
N ARG A 216 -9.47 12.10 -21.87
CA ARG A 216 -10.02 13.04 -22.85
C ARG A 216 -10.58 14.31 -22.21
N GLU A 217 -11.27 14.16 -21.08
CA GLU A 217 -11.82 15.29 -20.32
C GLU A 217 -10.69 16.16 -19.72
N TYR A 218 -9.62 15.54 -19.22
CA TYR A 218 -8.43 16.24 -18.74
C TYR A 218 -7.76 17.07 -19.84
N LEU A 219 -7.67 16.55 -21.05
CA LEU A 219 -7.09 17.26 -22.21
C LEU A 219 -7.99 18.41 -22.71
N LYS A 220 -9.27 18.40 -22.39
CA LYS A 220 -10.27 19.41 -22.84
C LYS A 220 -10.35 19.50 -24.37
N ALA A 221 -10.04 20.71 -24.93
CA ALA A 221 -10.06 20.97 -26.36
C ALA A 221 -8.77 20.61 -27.10
N ASP A 222 -7.76 20.16 -26.39
CA ASP A 222 -6.48 19.77 -27.00
C ASP A 222 -6.61 18.46 -27.79
N SER A 223 -5.76 18.30 -28.78
CA SER A 223 -5.73 17.08 -29.61
C SER A 223 -5.51 15.85 -28.74
N PHE A 224 -6.46 14.94 -28.77
CA PHE A 224 -6.35 13.66 -28.10
C PHE A 224 -5.39 12.73 -28.89
N ILE A 225 -4.37 12.27 -28.19
CA ILE A 225 -3.49 11.19 -28.63
C ILE A 225 -3.76 10.01 -27.72
N HIS A 226 -3.96 8.82 -28.28
CA HIS A 226 -4.24 7.65 -27.47
C HIS A 226 -3.04 7.28 -26.60
N PRO A 227 -3.20 6.90 -25.32
CA PRO A 227 -2.06 6.58 -24.43
C PRO A 227 -1.07 5.55 -25.01
N SER A 228 -1.52 4.57 -25.80
CA SER A 228 -0.64 3.57 -26.41
C SER A 228 0.41 4.16 -27.36
N GLU A 229 0.08 5.26 -28.05
CA GLU A 229 1.05 5.95 -28.92
C GLU A 229 2.12 6.67 -28.10
N LEU A 230 1.71 7.30 -26.99
CA LEU A 230 2.61 8.04 -26.10
C LEU A 230 3.51 7.12 -25.27
N ILE A 231 3.04 5.94 -24.89
CA ILE A 231 3.83 4.94 -24.15
C ILE A 231 5.03 4.48 -24.99
N SER A 232 4.91 4.38 -26.30
CA SER A 232 6.03 4.06 -27.16
C SER A 232 7.15 5.11 -27.10
N GLU A 233 6.82 6.39 -26.91
CA GLU A 233 7.79 7.46 -26.71
C GLU A 233 8.37 7.44 -25.28
N LEU A 234 7.54 7.17 -24.29
CA LEU A 234 7.99 6.97 -22.91
C LEU A 234 9.02 5.83 -22.79
N GLU A 235 8.80 4.72 -23.49
CA GLU A 235 9.73 3.58 -23.53
C GLU A 235 11.08 3.90 -24.17
N LYS A 236 11.14 4.94 -24.99
CA LYS A 236 12.39 5.47 -25.58
C LYS A 236 13.07 6.52 -24.68
N GLY A 237 12.50 6.81 -23.50
CA GLY A 237 13.02 7.84 -22.60
C GLY A 237 12.64 9.27 -22.98
N ASN A 238 11.67 9.49 -23.87
CA ASN A 238 11.25 10.81 -24.33
C ASN A 238 10.30 11.50 -23.35
N TYR A 239 10.71 11.70 -22.10
CA TYR A 239 9.91 12.34 -21.05
C TYR A 239 9.52 13.80 -21.35
N SER A 240 10.33 14.48 -22.15
CA SER A 240 10.08 15.87 -22.57
C SER A 240 9.13 16.03 -23.76
N ASP A 241 8.66 14.93 -24.34
CA ASP A 241 7.58 15.00 -25.33
C ASP A 241 6.33 15.55 -24.66
N HIS A 242 5.70 16.58 -25.24
CA HIS A 242 4.57 17.29 -24.64
C HIS A 242 3.34 16.37 -24.40
N GLY A 243 3.09 15.41 -25.28
CA GLY A 243 2.02 14.43 -25.10
C GLY A 243 2.33 13.48 -23.95
N VAL A 244 3.56 12.98 -23.86
CA VAL A 244 4.05 12.12 -22.77
C VAL A 244 3.97 12.85 -21.44
N GLU A 245 4.47 14.07 -21.34
CA GLU A 245 4.41 14.88 -20.12
C GLU A 245 2.98 15.05 -19.61
N ARG A 246 2.03 15.33 -20.51
CA ARG A 246 0.61 15.48 -20.13
C ARG A 246 -0.02 14.15 -19.69
N LEU A 247 0.32 13.05 -20.36
CA LEU A 247 -0.13 11.71 -19.97
C LEU A 247 0.35 11.37 -18.55
N LEU A 248 1.62 11.58 -18.26
CA LEU A 248 2.21 11.26 -16.96
C LEU A 248 1.64 12.13 -15.84
N LYS A 249 1.46 13.43 -16.06
CA LYS A 249 0.81 14.35 -15.11
C LYS A 249 -0.63 13.94 -14.82
N TRP A 250 -1.41 13.61 -15.84
CA TRP A 250 -2.77 13.13 -15.66
C TRP A 250 -2.82 11.82 -14.88
N TYR A 251 -1.93 10.88 -15.19
CA TYR A 251 -1.87 9.56 -14.57
C TYR A 251 -1.52 9.66 -13.08
N ASN A 252 -0.49 10.42 -12.73
CA ASN A 252 -0.13 10.70 -11.34
C ASN A 252 -1.25 11.47 -10.62
N LEU A 253 -1.78 12.54 -11.22
CA LEU A 253 -2.87 13.35 -10.64
C LEU A 253 -4.13 12.50 -10.35
N SER A 254 -4.47 11.56 -11.21
CA SER A 254 -5.62 10.66 -11.02
C SER A 254 -5.45 9.81 -9.77
N LEU A 255 -4.25 9.23 -9.56
CA LEU A 255 -3.94 8.44 -8.38
C LEU A 255 -3.92 9.30 -7.10
N MET A 256 -3.30 10.48 -7.15
CA MET A 256 -3.23 11.37 -5.99
C MET A 256 -4.61 11.89 -5.58
N ASN A 257 -5.47 12.19 -6.54
CA ASN A 257 -6.87 12.59 -6.27
C ASN A 257 -7.67 11.44 -5.66
N HIS A 258 -7.45 10.20 -6.11
CA HIS A 258 -8.05 9.01 -5.48
C HIS A 258 -7.63 8.90 -4.00
N GLY A 259 -6.33 8.94 -3.71
CA GLY A 259 -5.84 8.92 -2.33
C GLY A 259 -6.41 10.04 -1.48
N ASN A 260 -6.51 11.26 -2.02
CA ASN A 260 -7.11 12.39 -1.33
C ASN A 260 -8.60 12.16 -0.99
N ARG A 261 -9.38 11.59 -1.93
CA ARG A 261 -10.79 11.24 -1.67
C ARG A 261 -10.92 10.19 -0.57
N MET A 262 -10.11 9.13 -0.63
CA MET A 262 -10.10 8.08 0.39
C MET A 262 -9.79 8.64 1.79
N LEU A 263 -8.77 9.49 1.91
CA LEU A 263 -8.42 10.12 3.18
C LEU A 263 -9.49 11.10 3.68
N LYS A 264 -10.13 11.86 2.79
CA LYS A 264 -11.25 12.75 3.15
C LYS A 264 -12.42 11.98 3.73
N GLU A 265 -12.77 10.84 3.16
CA GLU A 265 -13.85 10.00 3.71
C GLU A 265 -13.48 9.44 5.08
N CYS A 266 -12.25 8.97 5.29
CA CYS A 266 -11.80 8.53 6.60
C CYS A 266 -11.89 9.65 7.64
N ILE A 267 -11.42 10.85 7.30
CA ILE A 267 -11.47 12.02 8.21
C ILE A 267 -12.91 12.42 8.54
N ARG A 268 -13.82 12.30 7.58
CA ARG A 268 -15.26 12.58 7.78
C ARG A 268 -15.90 11.58 8.74
N ILE A 269 -15.51 10.31 8.64
CA ILE A 269 -16.18 9.21 9.37
C ILE A 269 -15.58 9.00 10.77
N PHE A 270 -14.26 8.94 10.86
CA PHE A 270 -13.60 8.60 12.13
C PHE A 270 -13.39 9.80 13.05
N PRO A 271 -13.50 9.61 14.40
CA PRO A 271 -13.29 10.68 15.38
C PRO A 271 -11.98 11.43 15.19
N GLU A 272 -11.96 12.72 15.51
CA GLU A 272 -10.78 13.60 15.41
C GLU A 272 -9.59 13.11 16.26
N THR A 273 -9.84 12.35 17.30
CA THR A 273 -8.81 11.80 18.20
C THR A 273 -8.01 10.67 17.58
N ILE A 274 -8.50 10.06 16.48
CA ILE A 274 -7.86 8.91 15.85
C ILE A 274 -7.06 9.37 14.62
N PRO A 275 -5.74 9.16 14.59
CA PRO A 275 -4.93 9.39 13.39
C PRO A 275 -5.32 8.45 12.24
N ILE A 276 -5.19 8.95 11.01
CA ILE A 276 -5.47 8.19 9.79
C ILE A 276 -4.15 7.94 9.05
N GLY A 277 -3.84 6.66 8.83
CA GLY A 277 -2.67 6.24 8.10
C GLY A 277 -2.99 5.85 6.64
N PHE A 278 -2.07 6.13 5.75
CA PHE A 278 -2.06 5.58 4.39
C PHE A 278 -0.64 5.16 4.01
N LYS A 279 -0.53 4.25 3.07
CA LYS A 279 0.76 3.67 2.68
C LYS A 279 1.10 3.99 1.23
N ILE A 280 2.38 4.29 0.98
CA ILE A 280 2.96 4.28 -0.36
C ILE A 280 4.06 3.21 -0.45
N PRO A 281 4.23 2.55 -1.61
CA PRO A 281 5.23 1.49 -1.77
C PRO A 281 6.65 2.02 -1.90
N GLY A 282 7.60 1.22 -1.48
CA GLY A 282 9.02 1.44 -1.75
C GLY A 282 9.43 0.90 -3.14
N ILE A 283 8.99 1.54 -4.20
CA ILE A 283 9.41 1.18 -5.58
C ILE A 283 10.80 1.75 -5.82
N HIS A 284 11.83 0.94 -5.66
CA HIS A 284 13.23 1.37 -5.58
C HIS A 284 14.10 0.99 -6.79
N TRP A 285 13.57 0.20 -7.71
CA TRP A 285 14.31 -0.21 -8.93
C TRP A 285 14.09 0.77 -10.07
N LYS A 286 14.99 0.77 -11.04
CA LYS A 286 15.04 1.71 -12.18
C LYS A 286 15.24 3.19 -11.80
N ILE A 287 15.57 3.51 -10.55
CA ILE A 287 15.78 4.90 -10.11
C ILE A 287 16.96 5.56 -10.85
N ALA A 288 18.04 4.84 -11.05
CA ALA A 288 19.23 5.37 -11.75
C ALA A 288 19.44 4.76 -13.14
N ASP A 289 18.41 4.18 -13.73
CA ASP A 289 18.46 3.65 -15.10
C ASP A 289 18.76 4.80 -16.08
N PRO A 290 19.84 4.72 -16.90
CA PRO A 290 20.22 5.82 -17.77
C PRO A 290 19.31 6.03 -18.98
N GLU A 291 18.56 4.99 -19.38
CA GLU A 291 17.66 5.05 -20.56
C GLU A 291 16.24 5.46 -20.15
N THR A 292 15.73 4.87 -19.07
CA THR A 292 14.37 5.09 -18.59
C THR A 292 14.34 5.32 -17.06
N PRO A 293 14.95 6.42 -16.58
CA PRO A 293 15.09 6.64 -15.14
C PRO A 293 13.71 6.69 -14.45
N ARG A 294 13.60 6.04 -13.29
CA ARG A 294 12.42 6.04 -12.43
C ARG A 294 11.12 5.53 -13.09
N ILE A 295 11.21 4.81 -14.20
CA ILE A 295 10.04 4.34 -14.95
C ILE A 295 9.12 3.42 -14.12
N ALA A 296 9.66 2.65 -13.19
CA ALA A 296 8.87 1.80 -12.31
C ALA A 296 7.97 2.62 -11.36
N GLU A 297 8.48 3.72 -10.81
CA GLU A 297 7.70 4.64 -9.97
C GLU A 297 6.66 5.41 -10.79
N ILE A 298 6.99 5.78 -12.02
CA ILE A 298 6.07 6.45 -12.96
C ILE A 298 4.91 5.52 -13.32
N THR A 299 5.17 4.27 -13.70
CA THR A 299 4.10 3.32 -14.06
C THR A 299 3.23 2.92 -12.86
N CYS A 300 3.77 3.00 -11.64
CA CYS A 300 2.99 2.88 -10.42
C CYS A 300 2.20 4.16 -10.06
N GLY A 301 2.40 5.25 -10.78
CA GLY A 301 1.70 6.52 -10.57
C GLY A 301 2.23 7.37 -9.41
N LEU A 302 3.38 7.02 -8.82
CA LEU A 302 3.91 7.68 -7.63
C LEU A 302 4.52 9.06 -7.92
N ILE A 303 5.06 9.24 -9.12
CA ILE A 303 5.64 10.49 -9.60
C ILE A 303 5.22 10.74 -11.05
N ASP A 304 5.25 11.99 -11.47
CA ASP A 304 4.82 12.40 -12.83
C ASP A 304 5.98 12.58 -13.83
N GLY A 305 7.21 12.29 -13.41
CA GLY A 305 8.39 12.41 -14.25
C GLY A 305 8.92 13.82 -14.46
N THR A 306 8.30 14.87 -13.92
CA THR A 306 8.77 16.26 -14.07
C THR A 306 9.87 16.62 -13.08
N GLU A 307 9.84 16.04 -11.89
CA GLU A 307 10.87 16.15 -10.87
C GLU A 307 11.41 14.75 -10.59
N MET A 308 12.66 14.49 -10.95
CA MET A 308 13.22 13.13 -10.95
C MET A 308 14.22 12.87 -9.82
N ASN A 309 14.63 13.90 -9.09
CA ASN A 309 15.72 13.77 -8.13
C ASN A 309 15.29 14.07 -6.69
N GLY A 310 15.87 13.31 -5.77
CA GLY A 310 15.73 13.53 -4.33
C GLY A 310 14.28 13.63 -3.86
N GLU A 311 14.06 14.38 -2.82
CA GLU A 311 12.75 14.59 -2.19
C GLU A 311 11.71 15.26 -3.12
N GLY A 312 12.16 16.01 -4.13
CA GLY A 312 11.29 16.72 -5.08
C GLY A 312 10.38 15.76 -5.83
N ALA A 313 10.87 14.58 -6.16
CA ALA A 313 10.11 13.55 -6.86
C ALA A 313 8.81 13.16 -6.14
N TYR A 314 8.78 13.15 -4.81
CA TYR A 314 7.61 12.80 -4.00
C TYR A 314 6.86 14.01 -3.44
N SER A 315 7.53 15.15 -3.27
CA SER A 315 6.93 16.34 -2.64
C SER A 315 5.66 16.80 -3.36
N ASN A 316 5.67 16.80 -4.70
CA ASN A 316 4.51 17.20 -5.50
C ASN A 316 3.34 16.23 -5.31
N SER A 317 3.58 14.95 -5.42
CA SER A 317 2.56 13.90 -5.26
C SER A 317 1.96 13.91 -3.86
N LEU A 318 2.80 13.99 -2.82
CA LEU A 318 2.32 14.08 -1.44
C LEU A 318 1.50 15.34 -1.17
N ARG A 319 1.89 16.51 -1.72
CA ARG A 319 1.09 17.74 -1.60
C ARG A 319 -0.29 17.59 -2.24
N MET A 320 -0.40 16.89 -3.37
CA MET A 320 -1.69 16.65 -4.02
C MET A 320 -2.59 15.73 -3.19
N VAL A 321 -2.04 14.62 -2.70
CA VAL A 321 -2.77 13.67 -1.84
C VAL A 321 -3.26 14.33 -0.56
N LEU A 322 -2.46 15.22 0.02
CA LEU A 322 -2.72 15.85 1.32
C LEU A 322 -3.49 17.17 1.21
N LYS A 323 -3.90 17.55 0.00
CA LYS A 323 -4.58 18.82 -0.22
C LYS A 323 -5.86 18.94 0.60
N ASP A 324 -5.95 20.04 1.36
CA ASP A 324 -7.11 20.38 2.20
C ASP A 324 -7.41 19.36 3.31
N LEU A 325 -6.38 18.63 3.80
CA LEU A 325 -6.47 17.68 4.92
C LEU A 325 -5.82 18.24 6.19
N PRO A 326 -6.32 17.88 7.39
CA PRO A 326 -5.67 18.18 8.68
C PRO A 326 -4.41 17.34 8.84
N LEU A 327 -3.25 17.92 8.53
CA LEU A 327 -1.96 17.19 8.43
C LEU A 327 -1.57 16.52 9.75
N GLU A 328 -1.96 17.10 10.89
CA GLU A 328 -1.71 16.55 12.23
C GLU A 328 -2.39 15.20 12.48
N ARG A 329 -3.45 14.89 11.72
CA ARG A 329 -4.17 13.62 11.77
C ARG A 329 -3.61 12.56 10.82
N ILE A 330 -2.72 12.95 9.89
CA ILE A 330 -2.28 12.05 8.82
C ILE A 330 -0.93 11.44 9.15
N ILE A 331 -0.81 10.13 8.93
CA ILE A 331 0.44 9.38 9.05
C ILE A 331 0.72 8.70 7.72
N LEU A 332 1.89 9.00 7.13
CA LEU A 332 2.39 8.26 5.98
C LEU A 332 3.12 7.01 6.45
N HIS A 333 2.80 5.86 5.88
CA HIS A 333 3.58 4.63 6.02
C HIS A 333 4.41 4.40 4.77
N PHE A 334 5.69 4.09 4.97
CA PHE A 334 6.63 3.86 3.88
C PHE A 334 7.41 2.56 4.09
N THR A 335 7.52 1.76 3.04
CA THR A 335 8.13 0.44 3.08
C THR A 335 9.64 0.46 2.74
N CYS A 336 10.26 -0.71 2.68
CA CYS A 336 11.64 -1.00 2.27
C CYS A 336 12.77 -0.45 3.17
N LEU A 337 12.53 -0.17 4.45
CA LEU A 337 13.56 0.38 5.35
C LEU A 337 14.78 -0.54 5.51
N GLU A 338 14.61 -1.85 5.36
CA GLU A 338 15.68 -2.85 5.46
C GLU A 338 16.53 -2.98 4.19
N GLN A 339 16.07 -2.42 3.07
CA GLN A 339 16.71 -2.57 1.76
C GLN A 339 17.97 -1.72 1.60
N ASN A 340 18.83 -2.10 0.68
CA ASN A 340 20.05 -1.36 0.34
C ASN A 340 20.01 -0.89 -1.12
N ASN A 341 20.88 0.06 -1.44
CA ASN A 341 21.17 0.37 -2.83
C ASN A 341 21.88 -0.82 -3.49
N SER A 342 21.68 -0.98 -4.78
CA SER A 342 22.46 -1.94 -5.58
C SER A 342 23.94 -1.58 -5.54
N ASP A 343 24.80 -2.58 -5.40
CA ASP A 343 26.22 -2.43 -5.68
C ASP A 343 26.43 -2.23 -7.18
N LEU A 344 27.09 -1.15 -7.56
CA LEU A 344 27.36 -0.81 -8.95
C LEU A 344 28.25 -1.83 -9.67
N ASN A 345 28.95 -2.68 -8.93
CA ASN A 345 29.83 -3.74 -9.47
C ASN A 345 29.17 -5.12 -9.49
N SER A 346 27.90 -5.23 -9.10
CA SER A 346 27.18 -6.50 -9.05
C SER A 346 26.19 -6.65 -10.21
N ASP A 347 25.70 -7.87 -10.43
CA ASP A 347 24.60 -8.14 -11.38
C ASP A 347 23.33 -7.37 -11.04
N SER A 348 23.17 -6.93 -9.79
CA SER A 348 22.05 -6.11 -9.35
C SER A 348 22.05 -4.70 -9.96
N VAL A 349 23.16 -4.23 -10.50
CA VAL A 349 23.23 -2.97 -11.29
C VAL A 349 22.22 -2.98 -12.42
N LYS A 350 21.92 -4.13 -13.02
CA LYS A 350 20.92 -4.26 -14.08
C LYS A 350 19.54 -3.73 -13.68
N HIS A 351 19.27 -3.63 -12.39
CA HIS A 351 18.01 -3.16 -11.85
C HIS A 351 18.06 -1.72 -11.35
N PHE A 352 19.24 -1.13 -11.29
CA PHE A 352 19.46 0.26 -10.86
C PHE A 352 18.68 0.61 -9.58
N SER A 353 18.74 -0.27 -8.57
CA SER A 353 18.01 -0.12 -7.32
C SER A 353 18.64 0.93 -6.41
N ARG A 354 17.81 1.82 -5.83
CA ARG A 354 18.21 2.89 -4.89
C ARG A 354 17.27 2.91 -3.67
N ALA A 355 17.05 1.76 -3.06
CA ALA A 355 16.13 1.62 -1.94
C ALA A 355 16.53 2.47 -0.73
N LYS A 356 17.80 2.45 -0.33
CA LYS A 356 18.29 3.22 0.81
C LYS A 356 18.12 4.72 0.57
N ASP A 357 18.45 5.22 -0.61
CA ASP A 357 18.30 6.64 -0.93
C ASP A 357 16.83 7.05 -0.91
N LEU A 358 15.96 6.22 -1.47
CA LEU A 358 14.52 6.45 -1.51
C LEU A 358 13.90 6.55 -0.09
N VAL A 359 14.36 5.75 0.87
CA VAL A 359 13.94 5.82 2.27
C VAL A 359 14.15 7.23 2.84
N TYR A 360 15.29 7.86 2.56
CA TYR A 360 15.58 9.21 3.03
C TYR A 360 14.90 10.30 2.19
N ASP A 361 14.76 10.12 0.89
CA ASP A 361 14.07 11.07 0.02
C ASP A 361 12.59 11.23 0.42
N VAL A 362 11.88 10.12 0.63
CA VAL A 362 10.46 10.14 1.05
C VAL A 362 10.31 10.72 2.46
N SER A 363 11.21 10.36 3.36
CA SER A 363 11.21 10.92 4.72
C SER A 363 11.45 12.44 4.72
N SER A 364 12.39 12.92 3.92
CA SER A 364 12.67 14.36 3.77
C SER A 364 11.49 15.11 3.16
N ALA A 365 10.84 14.53 2.14
CA ALA A 365 9.63 15.08 1.56
C ALA A 365 8.49 15.20 2.59
N SER A 366 8.27 14.16 3.40
CA SER A 366 7.26 14.15 4.47
C SER A 366 7.54 15.21 5.53
N LYS A 367 8.80 15.34 5.96
CA LYS A 367 9.21 16.37 6.92
C LYS A 367 8.97 17.79 6.41
N ASN A 368 9.30 18.05 5.13
CA ASN A 368 9.13 19.36 4.52
C ASN A 368 7.66 19.74 4.31
N ILE A 369 6.78 18.75 4.23
CA ILE A 369 5.33 18.94 4.17
C ILE A 369 4.73 19.09 5.57
N GLY A 370 5.36 18.52 6.59
CA GLY A 370 4.93 18.60 7.98
C GLY A 370 4.01 17.45 8.41
N ILE A 371 4.11 16.27 7.77
CA ILE A 371 3.38 15.06 8.18
C ILE A 371 4.31 14.07 8.88
N LYS A 372 3.71 13.27 9.77
CA LYS A 372 4.39 12.12 10.38
C LYS A 372 4.62 11.03 9.36
N ILE A 373 5.76 10.35 9.47
CA ILE A 373 6.07 9.15 8.69
C ILE A 373 6.46 8.01 9.62
N LYS A 374 5.89 6.81 9.36
CA LYS A 374 6.29 5.55 9.97
C LYS A 374 6.87 4.62 8.92
N GLY A 375 7.81 3.76 9.35
CA GLY A 375 8.51 2.86 8.45
C GLY A 375 8.02 1.42 8.53
N GLU A 376 8.20 0.68 7.45
CA GLU A 376 8.00 -0.77 7.40
C GLU A 376 9.15 -1.46 6.65
N ASN A 377 9.37 -2.73 6.91
CA ASN A 377 10.16 -3.58 6.03
C ASN A 377 9.29 -4.11 4.87
N SER A 378 9.91 -4.40 3.74
CA SER A 378 9.24 -4.98 2.57
C SER A 378 9.41 -6.49 2.47
N LEU A 379 10.55 -7.05 2.88
CA LEU A 379 10.89 -8.46 2.72
C LEU A 379 11.33 -9.11 4.03
N SER A 380 10.53 -10.05 4.53
CA SER A 380 10.80 -10.84 5.74
C SER A 380 12.15 -11.57 5.72
N GLN A 381 12.55 -12.08 4.55
CA GLN A 381 13.81 -12.79 4.40
C GLN A 381 15.05 -11.94 4.72
N ASN A 382 15.00 -10.62 4.47
CA ASN A 382 16.10 -9.71 4.74
C ASN A 382 16.32 -9.51 6.24
N LEU A 383 15.28 -9.65 7.06
CA LEU A 383 15.35 -9.54 8.52
C LEU A 383 16.16 -10.68 9.19
N ARG A 384 16.63 -11.65 8.42
CA ARG A 384 17.57 -12.70 8.87
C ARG A 384 19.03 -12.26 8.82
N HIS A 385 19.31 -11.00 8.42
CA HIS A 385 20.65 -10.42 8.29
C HIS A 385 20.79 -9.17 9.15
N GLU A 386 21.90 -9.05 9.87
CA GLU A 386 22.18 -7.91 10.78
C GLU A 386 22.21 -6.57 10.03
N GLU A 387 22.71 -6.55 8.81
CA GLU A 387 22.79 -5.35 7.97
C GLU A 387 21.42 -4.73 7.67
N ALA A 388 20.38 -5.55 7.57
CA ALA A 388 19.01 -5.06 7.40
C ALA A 388 18.54 -4.29 8.65
N TRP A 389 18.79 -4.83 9.81
CA TRP A 389 18.46 -4.18 11.10
C TRP A 389 19.26 -2.92 11.33
N PHE A 390 20.54 -2.90 10.92
CA PHE A 390 21.34 -1.69 10.94
C PHE A 390 20.75 -0.57 10.07
N ARG A 391 20.26 -0.89 8.87
CA ARG A 391 19.59 0.08 7.99
C ARG A 391 18.29 0.58 8.59
N ILE A 392 17.45 -0.30 9.13
CA ILE A 392 16.22 0.07 9.85
C ILE A 392 16.54 1.03 11.01
N GLN A 393 17.49 0.69 11.85
CA GLN A 393 17.91 1.56 12.97
C GLN A 393 18.39 2.92 12.44
N SER A 394 19.24 2.94 11.44
CA SER A 394 19.75 4.18 10.83
C SER A 394 18.62 5.05 10.26
N ALA A 395 17.61 4.45 9.64
CA ALA A 395 16.44 5.18 9.15
C ALA A 395 15.65 5.83 10.30
N ILE A 396 15.46 5.14 11.41
CA ILE A 396 14.80 5.68 12.61
C ILE A 396 15.63 6.82 13.24
N GLU A 397 16.96 6.67 13.32
CA GLU A 397 17.86 7.66 13.93
C GLU A 397 17.97 8.94 13.09
N HIS A 398 18.05 8.80 11.77
CA HIS A 398 18.45 9.88 10.86
C HIS A 398 17.38 10.25 9.84
N GLY A 399 16.37 9.40 9.63
CA GLY A 399 15.35 9.54 8.59
C GLY A 399 14.02 10.12 9.08
N ASN A 400 13.94 10.69 10.28
CA ASN A 400 12.71 11.28 10.87
C ASN A 400 11.52 10.33 10.99
N TYR A 401 11.74 9.03 10.97
CA TYR A 401 10.66 8.06 11.18
C TYR A 401 10.18 8.09 12.64
N SER A 402 8.89 8.35 12.83
CA SER A 402 8.23 8.44 14.13
C SER A 402 7.74 7.08 14.67
N GLY A 403 7.93 6.01 13.91
CA GLY A 403 7.56 4.66 14.29
C GLY A 403 8.05 3.62 13.28
N LEU A 404 7.91 2.37 13.67
CA LEU A 404 8.30 1.21 12.87
C LEU A 404 7.26 0.10 13.02
N THR A 405 6.86 -0.49 11.92
CA THR A 405 6.04 -1.71 11.90
C THR A 405 6.81 -2.82 11.19
N ILE A 406 6.95 -3.98 11.82
CA ILE A 406 7.54 -5.16 11.17
C ILE A 406 6.44 -5.99 10.53
N MET A 407 6.60 -6.22 9.23
CA MET A 407 5.63 -6.87 8.36
C MET A 407 5.55 -8.39 8.58
N ARG A 408 5.36 -8.88 9.66
CA ARG A 408 4.80 -10.14 10.18
C ARG A 408 5.35 -10.38 11.58
N LEU A 409 4.42 -10.57 12.46
CA LEU A 409 4.63 -10.86 13.87
C LEU A 409 5.59 -12.04 14.11
N ASN A 410 5.56 -13.03 13.21
CA ASN A 410 6.45 -14.19 13.29
C ASN A 410 7.94 -13.84 13.13
N ASP A 411 8.25 -12.79 12.36
CA ASP A 411 9.63 -12.35 12.10
C ASP A 411 10.30 -11.69 13.30
N VAL A 412 9.52 -11.27 14.28
CA VAL A 412 10.04 -10.66 15.51
C VAL A 412 9.72 -11.47 16.77
N THR A 413 9.04 -12.62 16.61
CA THR A 413 8.73 -13.51 17.74
C THR A 413 9.46 -14.85 17.62
N PHE A 414 8.77 -15.88 17.12
CA PHE A 414 9.31 -17.25 17.16
C PHE A 414 9.93 -17.74 15.84
N GLY A 415 9.61 -17.08 14.73
CA GLY A 415 10.09 -17.48 13.39
C GLY A 415 11.50 -17.00 13.06
N ASN A 416 12.00 -15.96 13.74
CA ASN A 416 13.31 -15.39 13.51
C ASN A 416 13.97 -14.91 14.82
N LYS A 417 14.95 -15.68 15.29
CA LYS A 417 15.66 -15.36 16.53
C LYS A 417 16.41 -14.02 16.46
N LEU A 418 17.07 -13.73 15.34
CA LEU A 418 17.76 -12.47 15.12
C LEU A 418 16.76 -11.30 15.14
N GLY A 419 15.63 -11.46 14.45
CA GLY A 419 14.57 -10.46 14.46
C GLY A 419 14.03 -10.15 15.84
N ASN A 420 13.81 -11.16 16.67
CA ASN A 420 13.40 -10.97 18.07
C ASN A 420 14.45 -10.16 18.86
N GLN A 421 15.73 -10.50 18.73
CA GLN A 421 16.82 -9.86 19.45
C GLN A 421 17.01 -8.40 18.99
N GLU A 422 17.08 -8.16 17.69
CA GLU A 422 17.35 -6.84 17.12
C GLU A 422 16.16 -5.89 17.31
N TYR A 423 14.93 -6.36 17.11
CA TYR A 423 13.76 -5.51 17.33
C TYR A 423 13.62 -5.13 18.80
N SER A 424 13.82 -6.09 19.73
CA SER A 424 13.86 -5.80 21.17
C SER A 424 14.97 -4.80 21.54
N ARG A 425 16.11 -4.85 20.87
CA ARG A 425 17.22 -3.90 21.08
C ARG A 425 16.83 -2.50 20.61
N ILE A 426 16.24 -2.39 19.41
CA ILE A 426 15.78 -1.10 18.85
C ILE A 426 14.72 -0.48 19.76
N ILE A 427 13.70 -1.24 20.18
CA ILE A 427 12.65 -0.75 21.09
C ILE A 427 13.22 -0.18 22.38
N ARG A 428 14.23 -0.83 22.97
CA ARG A 428 14.87 -0.33 24.21
C ARG A 428 15.75 0.89 24.02
N GLN A 429 16.20 1.14 22.79
CA GLN A 429 17.09 2.26 22.48
C GLN A 429 16.33 3.56 22.27
N PHE A 430 15.12 3.48 21.74
CA PHE A 430 14.30 4.62 21.33
C PHE A 430 13.03 4.78 22.16
#